data_c349dde09da38056160e533fd3380778
#
_entry.id   c349dde09da38056160e533fd3380778
#
_cell.length_a   1.000
_cell.length_b   1.000
_cell.length_c   1.000
_cell.angle_alpha   90.00
_cell.angle_beta   90.00
_cell.angle_gamma   90.00
#
_symmetry.space_group_name_H-M   'P 1'
#
loop_
_entity.id
_entity.type
_entity.pdbx_description
1 polymer ?
#
loop_
_entity_poly.entity_id
_entity_poly.type
_entity_poly.pdbx_seq_one_letter_code
_entity_poly.pdbx_strand_id
1 'polypeptide(L)'
;MSKKLDYSSAGVNRKMRAKSKHALSLLKQTYTLGKYGKVVQLPYGNIFYIGDRYLDLVIEGVGTKVLLAQLADKYDTIGIDGVAMAVNDVIRSGATPLALVDNFHTHVSDPELIKEWLKGIVQGAKESNCPVPGGEIGDVESIIKGLYRGKGFDLIVASVGDVNKEEVIYGTEIKSGDTVVGLRSSGVHSNGISLVRKVLFKEWGGKYEPFDVPDGFDRAIVYEALEPTRIYVKSFLSTAKRVKVKGAIHITGDAYVKFDRFMKYSKGIGFEFTNIKPQPIYELIQQTALKIGCMISDEEMLKTFNMGWGFGIIVEKDDVDEAINILEKNGVEAEPIGTVTNSGKIVAYYNKKKLQLR
;
A
#
# COMPACT_ATOMS: atom_id res chain seq x y z
N MET A 1 20.88 27.27 -0.52
CA MET A 1 20.25 26.25 0.36
C MET A 1 19.22 25.45 -0.44
N SER A 2 19.32 24.12 -0.48
CA SER A 2 18.36 23.27 -1.19
C SER A 2 16.98 23.38 -0.55
N LYS A 3 15.93 23.52 -1.35
CA LYS A 3 14.55 23.57 -0.86
C LYS A 3 14.14 22.19 -0.32
N LYS A 4 13.68 22.14 0.93
CA LYS A 4 13.17 20.88 1.49
C LYS A 4 11.92 20.47 0.73
N LEU A 5 11.91 19.23 0.21
CA LEU A 5 10.78 18.63 -0.47
C LEU A 5 10.24 17.48 0.40
N ASP A 6 8.95 17.52 0.69
CA ASP A 6 8.22 16.51 1.46
C ASP A 6 6.88 16.18 0.79
N TYR A 7 6.18 15.21 1.34
CA TYR A 7 4.88 14.77 0.81
C TYR A 7 3.81 15.88 0.87
N SER A 8 3.92 16.79 1.86
CA SER A 8 3.03 17.96 1.96
C SER A 8 3.21 18.93 0.81
N SER A 9 4.46 19.23 0.46
CA SER A 9 4.79 20.11 -0.68
C SER A 9 4.45 19.49 -2.03
N ALA A 10 4.26 18.18 -2.08
CA ALA A 10 3.77 17.44 -3.24
C ALA A 10 2.23 17.30 -3.29
N GLY A 11 1.50 17.99 -2.42
CA GLY A 11 0.03 18.05 -2.44
C GLY A 11 -0.67 17.15 -1.41
N VAL A 12 0.05 16.42 -0.55
CA VAL A 12 -0.54 15.52 0.46
C VAL A 12 -0.25 15.99 1.87
N ASN A 13 -1.15 16.78 2.45
CA ASN A 13 -0.99 17.30 3.81
C ASN A 13 -1.36 16.25 4.87
N ARG A 14 -0.34 15.53 5.39
CA ARG A 14 -0.51 14.50 6.43
C ARG A 14 -1.17 15.04 7.70
N LYS A 15 -0.84 16.26 8.14
CA LYS A 15 -1.40 16.87 9.37
C LYS A 15 -2.91 17.12 9.22
N MET A 16 -3.32 17.71 8.11
CA MET A 16 -4.74 17.94 7.83
C MET A 16 -5.49 16.62 7.66
N ARG A 17 -4.91 15.66 6.93
CA ARG A 17 -5.49 14.32 6.77
C ARG A 17 -5.68 13.60 8.11
N ALA A 18 -4.71 13.70 9.02
CA ALA A 18 -4.82 13.13 10.36
C ALA A 18 -5.94 13.80 11.17
N LYS A 19 -6.05 15.14 11.11
CA LYS A 19 -7.15 15.87 11.76
C LYS A 19 -8.51 15.46 11.19
N SER A 20 -8.67 15.38 9.88
CA SER A 20 -9.92 14.98 9.21
C SER A 20 -10.36 13.56 9.62
N LYS A 21 -9.41 12.66 9.90
CA LYS A 21 -9.73 11.30 10.39
C LYS A 21 -10.46 11.29 11.73
N HIS A 22 -10.39 12.35 12.55
CA HIS A 22 -11.18 12.43 13.79
C HIS A 22 -12.69 12.42 13.51
N ALA A 23 -13.12 12.96 12.37
CA ALA A 23 -14.53 12.92 11.96
C ALA A 23 -15.05 11.49 11.74
N LEU A 24 -14.17 10.52 11.43
CA LEU A 24 -14.54 9.12 11.27
C LEU A 24 -15.11 8.50 12.56
N SER A 25 -14.86 9.11 13.73
CA SER A 25 -15.47 8.70 14.99
C SER A 25 -17.01 8.76 14.97
N LEU A 26 -17.59 9.64 14.13
CA LEU A 26 -19.03 9.74 13.94
C LEU A 26 -19.61 8.42 13.42
N LEU A 27 -18.88 7.68 12.61
CA LEU A 27 -19.33 6.39 12.06
C LEU A 27 -19.55 5.34 13.13
N LYS A 28 -18.92 5.47 14.32
CA LYS A 28 -19.14 4.54 15.44
C LYS A 28 -20.59 4.49 15.91
N GLN A 29 -21.36 5.54 15.68
CA GLN A 29 -22.79 5.58 15.99
C GLN A 29 -23.60 4.55 15.16
N THR A 30 -23.03 4.06 14.05
CA THR A 30 -23.67 3.07 13.19
C THR A 30 -23.26 1.61 13.51
N TYR A 31 -22.28 1.40 14.39
CA TYR A 31 -21.67 0.07 14.61
C TYR A 31 -22.59 -0.95 15.26
N THR A 32 -23.69 -0.49 15.83
CA THR A 32 -24.74 -1.33 16.44
C THR A 32 -25.99 -1.48 15.55
N LEU A 33 -25.96 -0.92 14.35
CA LEU A 33 -27.07 -1.03 13.41
C LEU A 33 -27.03 -2.34 12.63
N GLY A 34 -28.16 -2.69 12.01
CA GLY A 34 -28.30 -3.87 11.17
C GLY A 34 -28.57 -5.14 11.96
N LYS A 35 -28.74 -6.25 11.24
CA LYS A 35 -29.17 -7.55 11.80
C LYS A 35 -28.26 -8.07 12.93
N TYR A 36 -26.96 -7.86 12.80
CA TYR A 36 -25.97 -8.40 13.74
C TYR A 36 -25.38 -7.34 14.68
N GLY A 37 -25.48 -6.06 14.34
CA GLY A 37 -25.12 -4.91 15.18
C GLY A 37 -23.76 -4.97 15.85
N LYS A 38 -22.75 -5.55 15.19
CA LYS A 38 -21.42 -5.73 15.78
C LYS A 38 -20.30 -5.45 14.78
N VAL A 39 -19.57 -4.36 15.01
CA VAL A 39 -18.35 -4.01 14.32
C VAL A 39 -17.16 -4.10 15.27
N VAL A 40 -16.09 -4.75 14.86
CA VAL A 40 -14.83 -4.89 15.61
C VAL A 40 -13.75 -4.05 14.96
N GLN A 41 -13.10 -3.20 15.75
CA GLN A 41 -12.00 -2.36 15.29
C GLN A 41 -10.68 -3.13 15.35
N LEU A 42 -9.92 -3.05 14.26
CA LEU A 42 -8.58 -3.61 14.11
C LEU A 42 -7.55 -2.49 13.90
N PRO A 43 -6.25 -2.76 13.95
CA PRO A 43 -5.20 -1.75 13.72
C PRO A 43 -5.35 -0.99 12.41
N TYR A 44 -5.83 -1.63 11.35
CA TYR A 44 -5.87 -1.06 10.00
C TYR A 44 -7.25 -1.00 9.35
N GLY A 45 -8.30 -1.42 10.02
CA GLY A 45 -9.64 -1.45 9.48
C GLY A 45 -10.67 -1.82 10.52
N ASN A 46 -11.83 -2.21 10.04
CA ASN A 46 -12.90 -2.74 10.89
C ASN A 46 -13.50 -3.94 10.19
N ILE A 47 -13.83 -4.96 10.97
CA ILE A 47 -14.56 -6.13 10.51
C ILE A 47 -15.95 -6.14 11.13
N PHE A 48 -16.93 -6.71 10.45
CA PHE A 48 -18.28 -6.80 10.98
C PHE A 48 -18.78 -8.24 11.02
N TYR A 49 -19.51 -8.54 12.09
CA TYR A 49 -20.00 -9.88 12.40
C TYR A 49 -21.22 -10.25 11.56
N ILE A 50 -21.27 -11.50 11.07
CA ILE A 50 -22.39 -12.01 10.27
C ILE A 50 -23.01 -13.32 10.83
N GLY A 51 -22.78 -13.61 12.12
CA GLY A 51 -23.38 -14.77 12.79
C GLY A 51 -22.33 -15.80 13.23
N ASP A 52 -21.58 -16.37 12.33
CA ASP A 52 -20.55 -17.40 12.59
C ASP A 52 -19.12 -16.92 12.33
N ARG A 53 -18.97 -15.85 11.53
CA ARG A 53 -17.67 -15.29 11.10
C ARG A 53 -17.70 -13.78 11.03
N TYR A 54 -16.60 -13.17 10.58
CA TYR A 54 -16.49 -11.75 10.27
C TYR A 54 -16.29 -11.53 8.78
N LEU A 55 -16.80 -10.40 8.27
CA LEU A 55 -16.42 -9.86 6.97
C LEU A 55 -15.54 -8.63 7.15
N ASP A 56 -14.52 -8.52 6.30
CA ASP A 56 -13.73 -7.32 6.09
C ASP A 56 -14.14 -6.69 4.76
N LEU A 57 -14.54 -5.43 4.77
CA LEU A 57 -14.94 -4.67 3.60
C LEU A 57 -13.99 -3.49 3.44
N VAL A 58 -13.23 -3.53 2.37
CA VAL A 58 -12.19 -2.53 2.06
C VAL A 58 -12.56 -1.81 0.79
N ILE A 59 -12.24 -0.52 0.73
CA ILE A 59 -12.31 0.31 -0.47
C ILE A 59 -11.03 1.12 -0.59
N GLU A 60 -10.38 1.04 -1.75
CA GLU A 60 -9.10 1.73 -2.02
C GLU A 60 -9.10 2.32 -3.43
N GLY A 61 -8.47 3.49 -3.57
CA GLY A 61 -8.26 4.15 -4.85
C GLY A 61 -6.80 4.08 -5.28
N VAL A 62 -6.54 3.99 -6.57
CA VAL A 62 -5.18 4.01 -7.14
C VAL A 62 -4.52 5.39 -6.98
N GLY A 63 -5.33 6.43 -6.87
CA GLY A 63 -4.86 7.79 -6.68
C GLY A 63 -4.09 8.34 -7.89
N THR A 64 -3.08 9.16 -7.63
CA THR A 64 -2.44 9.92 -8.70
C THR A 64 -1.52 9.12 -9.64
N LYS A 65 -1.41 7.79 -9.46
CA LYS A 65 -0.69 6.91 -10.39
C LYS A 65 -1.36 6.87 -11.77
N VAL A 66 -2.67 7.14 -11.83
CA VAL A 66 -3.42 7.29 -13.08
C VAL A 66 -2.81 8.36 -14.02
N LEU A 67 -2.16 9.39 -13.48
CA LEU A 67 -1.48 10.40 -14.28
C LEU A 67 -0.17 9.89 -14.92
N LEU A 68 0.51 8.95 -14.27
CA LEU A 68 1.66 8.27 -14.89
C LEU A 68 1.22 7.33 -16.00
N ALA A 69 0.07 6.65 -15.84
CA ALA A 69 -0.51 5.83 -16.88
C ALA A 69 -0.84 6.65 -18.14
N GLN A 70 -1.42 7.85 -17.95
CA GLN A 70 -1.67 8.79 -19.04
C GLN A 70 -0.36 9.27 -19.68
N LEU A 71 0.65 9.58 -18.90
CA LEU A 71 1.96 10.02 -19.37
C LEU A 71 2.66 8.95 -20.24
N ALA A 72 2.46 7.67 -19.92
CA ALA A 72 3.03 6.52 -20.62
C ALA A 72 2.13 5.99 -21.74
N ASP A 73 0.88 6.46 -21.84
CA ASP A 73 -0.20 5.86 -22.65
C ASP A 73 -0.31 4.34 -22.41
N LYS A 74 -0.20 3.93 -21.13
CA LYS A 74 -0.23 2.52 -20.68
C LYS A 74 -1.14 2.38 -19.46
N TYR A 75 -2.24 1.67 -19.60
CA TYR A 75 -3.35 1.71 -18.65
C TYR A 75 -3.62 0.38 -17.93
N ASP A 76 -3.21 -0.74 -18.50
CA ASP A 76 -3.43 -2.09 -17.94
C ASP A 76 -2.86 -2.26 -16.53
N THR A 77 -1.72 -1.63 -16.22
CA THR A 77 -1.09 -1.71 -14.89
C THR A 77 -1.97 -1.13 -13.78
N ILE A 78 -2.81 -0.14 -14.11
CA ILE A 78 -3.66 0.55 -13.12
C ILE A 78 -4.76 -0.37 -12.59
N GLY A 79 -5.31 -1.25 -13.43
CA GLY A 79 -6.27 -2.26 -12.99
C GLY A 79 -5.67 -3.23 -11.98
N ILE A 80 -4.41 -3.65 -12.21
CA ILE A 80 -3.66 -4.49 -11.25
C ILE A 80 -3.47 -3.75 -9.93
N ASP A 81 -3.05 -2.47 -9.98
CA ASP A 81 -2.89 -1.64 -8.79
C ASP A 81 -4.18 -1.54 -7.97
N GLY A 82 -5.32 -1.31 -8.62
CA GLY A 82 -6.62 -1.22 -7.95
C GLY A 82 -6.96 -2.50 -7.19
N VAL A 83 -6.85 -3.65 -7.85
CA VAL A 83 -7.06 -4.96 -7.21
C VAL A 83 -6.08 -5.17 -6.06
N ALA A 84 -4.77 -4.97 -6.31
CA ALA A 84 -3.72 -5.19 -5.31
C ALA A 84 -3.94 -4.36 -4.04
N MET A 85 -4.29 -3.08 -4.19
CA MET A 85 -4.55 -2.19 -3.05
C MET A 85 -5.70 -2.72 -2.19
N ALA A 86 -6.80 -3.17 -2.80
CA ALA A 86 -7.96 -3.67 -2.08
C ALA A 86 -7.71 -5.03 -1.43
N VAL A 87 -7.21 -6.03 -2.16
CA VAL A 87 -7.04 -7.39 -1.61
C VAL A 87 -5.91 -7.48 -0.57
N ASN A 88 -4.81 -6.72 -0.74
CA ASN A 88 -3.75 -6.66 0.25
C ASN A 88 -4.22 -6.00 1.56
N ASP A 89 -5.18 -5.09 1.47
CA ASP A 89 -5.77 -4.48 2.65
C ASP A 89 -6.75 -5.41 3.36
N VAL A 90 -7.47 -6.28 2.63
CA VAL A 90 -8.34 -7.32 3.20
C VAL A 90 -7.53 -8.35 3.99
N ILE A 91 -6.46 -8.89 3.43
CA ILE A 91 -5.71 -9.98 4.08
C ILE A 91 -5.06 -9.58 5.41
N ARG A 92 -4.90 -8.30 5.72
CA ARG A 92 -4.31 -7.83 7.00
C ARG A 92 -5.09 -8.29 8.23
N SER A 93 -6.39 -8.49 8.10
CA SER A 93 -7.25 -8.99 9.17
C SER A 93 -7.22 -10.52 9.30
N GLY A 94 -6.53 -11.22 8.43
CA GLY A 94 -6.58 -12.67 8.27
C GLY A 94 -7.66 -13.12 7.27
N ALA A 95 -8.43 -12.19 6.72
CA ALA A 95 -9.55 -12.50 5.83
C ALA A 95 -9.07 -12.99 4.46
N THR A 96 -9.82 -13.91 3.89
CA THR A 96 -9.66 -14.35 2.49
C THR A 96 -10.56 -13.50 1.59
N PRO A 97 -10.01 -12.81 0.56
CA PRO A 97 -10.83 -12.07 -0.39
C PRO A 97 -11.84 -12.98 -1.10
N LEU A 98 -13.11 -12.55 -1.14
CA LEU A 98 -14.22 -13.31 -1.73
C LEU A 98 -14.70 -12.75 -3.06
N ALA A 99 -14.75 -11.42 -3.16
CA ALA A 99 -15.19 -10.72 -4.35
C ALA A 99 -14.63 -9.30 -4.40
N LEU A 100 -14.55 -8.76 -5.61
CA LEU A 100 -14.16 -7.39 -5.92
C LEU A 100 -15.28 -6.70 -6.69
N VAL A 101 -15.42 -5.40 -6.51
CA VAL A 101 -16.16 -4.52 -7.42
C VAL A 101 -15.32 -3.28 -7.69
N ASP A 102 -15.47 -2.71 -8.89
CA ASP A 102 -14.73 -1.50 -9.27
C ASP A 102 -15.68 -0.34 -9.56
N ASN A 103 -15.13 0.87 -9.56
CA ASN A 103 -15.78 2.08 -10.01
C ASN A 103 -14.78 2.91 -10.82
N PHE A 104 -15.06 3.04 -12.11
CA PHE A 104 -14.34 3.94 -13.00
C PHE A 104 -15.13 5.23 -13.20
N HIS A 105 -14.64 6.34 -12.64
CA HIS A 105 -15.06 7.66 -13.01
C HIS A 105 -14.16 8.17 -14.13
N THR A 106 -14.71 8.42 -15.31
CA THR A 106 -13.95 8.85 -16.48
C THR A 106 -14.41 10.21 -16.99
N HIS A 107 -13.50 10.94 -17.63
CA HIS A 107 -13.84 12.19 -18.31
C HIS A 107 -14.83 11.94 -19.45
N VAL A 108 -14.57 10.90 -20.24
CA VAL A 108 -15.45 10.38 -21.28
C VAL A 108 -15.19 8.89 -21.44
N SER A 109 -16.24 8.10 -21.62
CA SER A 109 -16.13 6.65 -21.84
C SER A 109 -15.47 6.37 -23.19
N ASP A 110 -14.24 5.88 -23.15
CA ASP A 110 -13.49 5.40 -24.30
C ASP A 110 -13.41 3.87 -24.21
N PRO A 111 -14.04 3.12 -25.15
CA PRO A 111 -14.08 1.65 -25.06
C PRO A 111 -12.71 0.98 -25.05
N GLU A 112 -11.71 1.52 -25.75
CA GLU A 112 -10.37 0.95 -25.75
C GLU A 112 -9.65 1.21 -24.43
N LEU A 113 -9.78 2.39 -23.81
CA LEU A 113 -9.25 2.65 -22.49
C LEU A 113 -9.89 1.77 -21.42
N ILE A 114 -11.22 1.67 -21.45
CA ILE A 114 -11.96 0.80 -20.51
C ILE A 114 -11.48 -0.65 -20.64
N LYS A 115 -11.29 -1.13 -21.86
CA LYS A 115 -10.77 -2.48 -22.10
C LYS A 115 -9.36 -2.68 -21.53
N GLU A 116 -8.46 -1.70 -21.66
CA GLU A 116 -7.12 -1.77 -21.06
C GLU A 116 -7.18 -1.81 -19.51
N TRP A 117 -8.00 -0.98 -18.90
CA TRP A 117 -8.20 -1.04 -17.44
C TRP A 117 -8.71 -2.41 -16.99
N LEU A 118 -9.74 -2.94 -17.67
CA LEU A 118 -10.33 -4.24 -17.36
C LEU A 118 -9.35 -5.40 -17.57
N LYS A 119 -8.41 -5.33 -18.52
CA LYS A 119 -7.33 -6.31 -18.63
C LYS A 119 -6.52 -6.41 -17.33
N GLY A 120 -6.16 -5.25 -16.76
CA GLY A 120 -5.46 -5.19 -15.48
C GLY A 120 -6.29 -5.71 -14.31
N ILE A 121 -7.57 -5.36 -14.24
CA ILE A 121 -8.50 -5.91 -13.24
C ILE A 121 -8.57 -7.43 -13.34
N VAL A 122 -8.73 -7.98 -14.55
CA VAL A 122 -8.79 -9.44 -14.79
C VAL A 122 -7.49 -10.12 -14.38
N GLN A 123 -6.34 -9.52 -14.69
CA GLN A 123 -5.05 -10.06 -14.28
C GLN A 123 -4.91 -10.10 -12.75
N GLY A 124 -5.19 -8.99 -12.06
CA GLY A 124 -5.15 -8.92 -10.60
C GLY A 124 -6.16 -9.86 -9.92
N ALA A 125 -7.36 -9.99 -10.49
CA ALA A 125 -8.40 -10.90 -10.03
C ALA A 125 -7.94 -12.37 -10.11
N LYS A 126 -7.31 -12.77 -11.22
CA LYS A 126 -6.73 -14.11 -11.38
C LYS A 126 -5.60 -14.37 -10.37
N GLU A 127 -4.70 -13.41 -10.18
CA GLU A 127 -3.56 -13.53 -9.26
C GLU A 127 -4.02 -13.61 -7.80
N SER A 128 -5.05 -12.84 -7.43
CA SER A 128 -5.64 -12.87 -6.09
C SER A 128 -6.67 -14.00 -5.90
N ASN A 129 -7.00 -14.75 -6.95
CA ASN A 129 -8.07 -15.75 -6.96
C ASN A 129 -9.41 -15.18 -6.45
N CYS A 130 -9.78 -14.01 -6.91
CA CYS A 130 -10.92 -13.26 -6.42
C CYS A 130 -11.80 -12.79 -7.59
N PRO A 131 -13.07 -13.23 -7.71
CA PRO A 131 -13.94 -12.84 -8.82
C PRO A 131 -14.34 -11.37 -8.76
N VAL A 132 -14.67 -10.81 -9.93
CA VAL A 132 -15.24 -9.47 -10.09
C VAL A 132 -16.67 -9.62 -10.63
N PRO A 133 -17.69 -9.69 -9.77
CA PRO A 133 -19.08 -9.91 -10.21
C PRO A 133 -19.74 -8.69 -10.84
N GLY A 134 -19.14 -7.50 -10.72
CA GLY A 134 -19.68 -6.26 -11.27
C GLY A 134 -18.82 -5.06 -10.95
N GLY A 135 -19.25 -3.91 -11.46
CA GLY A 135 -18.61 -2.61 -11.27
C GLY A 135 -19.49 -1.49 -11.82
N GLU A 136 -18.97 -0.27 -11.84
CA GLU A 136 -19.64 0.92 -12.35
C GLU A 136 -18.70 1.74 -13.23
N ILE A 137 -19.24 2.30 -14.33
CA ILE A 137 -18.53 3.23 -15.20
C ILE A 137 -19.38 4.51 -15.29
N GLY A 138 -18.84 5.62 -14.81
CA GLY A 138 -19.51 6.91 -14.81
C GLY A 138 -18.77 7.97 -15.63
N ASP A 139 -19.47 8.57 -16.60
CA ASP A 139 -18.99 9.75 -17.33
C ASP A 139 -19.21 11.00 -16.47
N VAL A 140 -18.12 11.62 -16.02
CA VAL A 140 -18.15 12.76 -15.08
C VAL A 140 -17.19 13.87 -15.53
N GLU A 141 -17.31 14.30 -16.78
CA GLU A 141 -16.43 15.27 -17.46
C GLU A 141 -16.16 16.54 -16.64
N SER A 142 -17.18 17.08 -15.98
CA SER A 142 -17.04 18.30 -15.20
C SER A 142 -16.18 18.14 -13.94
N ILE A 143 -16.01 16.92 -13.43
CA ILE A 143 -15.30 16.63 -12.18
C ILE A 143 -13.94 15.99 -12.47
N ILE A 144 -13.87 15.03 -13.37
CA ILE A 144 -12.64 14.28 -13.68
C ILE A 144 -11.85 14.98 -14.77
N LYS A 145 -10.61 15.34 -14.43
CA LYS A 145 -9.65 15.92 -15.35
C LYS A 145 -8.42 15.04 -15.44
N GLY A 146 -7.85 14.92 -16.63
CA GLY A 146 -6.61 14.19 -16.87
C GLY A 146 -5.46 15.10 -17.25
N LEU A 147 -4.31 14.49 -17.48
CA LEU A 147 -3.14 15.13 -18.09
C LEU A 147 -3.46 15.52 -19.54
N TYR A 148 -4.14 14.66 -20.24
CA TYR A 148 -4.59 14.88 -21.61
C TYR A 148 -6.11 14.91 -21.67
N ARG A 149 -6.65 15.77 -22.57
CA ARG A 149 -8.09 15.88 -22.76
C ARG A 149 -8.69 14.51 -23.16
N GLY A 150 -9.78 14.14 -22.53
CA GLY A 150 -10.46 12.86 -22.77
C GLY A 150 -9.82 11.63 -22.10
N LYS A 151 -8.62 11.75 -21.54
CA LYS A 151 -7.90 10.62 -20.90
C LYS A 151 -7.99 10.60 -19.37
N GLY A 152 -8.71 11.56 -18.79
CA GLY A 152 -8.88 11.62 -17.32
C GLY A 152 -9.76 10.49 -16.81
N PHE A 153 -9.31 9.85 -15.72
CA PHE A 153 -10.10 8.85 -15.00
C PHE A 153 -9.64 8.74 -13.54
N ASP A 154 -10.49 8.16 -12.70
CA ASP A 154 -10.16 7.65 -11.38
C ASP A 154 -10.63 6.21 -11.27
N LEU A 155 -9.86 5.38 -10.58
CA LEU A 155 -10.19 3.98 -10.30
C LEU A 155 -10.24 3.74 -8.81
N ILE A 156 -11.38 3.24 -8.37
CA ILE A 156 -11.62 2.80 -7.00
C ILE A 156 -12.03 1.32 -7.05
N VAL A 157 -11.44 0.51 -6.19
CA VAL A 157 -11.77 -0.92 -6.07
C VAL A 157 -12.18 -1.22 -4.65
N ALA A 158 -13.31 -1.90 -4.48
CA ALA A 158 -13.73 -2.44 -3.21
C ALA A 158 -13.58 -3.96 -3.21
N SER A 159 -13.19 -4.51 -2.06
CA SER A 159 -13.09 -5.96 -1.83
C SER A 159 -13.80 -6.32 -0.55
N VAL A 160 -14.50 -7.45 -0.57
CA VAL A 160 -15.01 -8.12 0.62
C VAL A 160 -14.23 -9.40 0.85
N GLY A 161 -13.85 -9.64 2.10
CA GLY A 161 -13.24 -10.91 2.51
C GLY A 161 -13.94 -11.46 3.75
N ASP A 162 -13.77 -12.76 4.01
CA ASP A 162 -14.27 -13.40 5.21
C ASP A 162 -13.14 -13.98 6.06
N VAL A 163 -13.37 -14.06 7.35
CA VAL A 163 -12.44 -14.64 8.33
C VAL A 163 -13.21 -15.31 9.47
N ASN A 164 -12.78 -16.52 9.84
CA ASN A 164 -13.28 -17.16 11.03
C ASN A 164 -12.84 -16.42 12.29
N LYS A 165 -13.61 -16.52 13.37
CA LYS A 165 -13.34 -15.78 14.62
C LYS A 165 -11.95 -16.06 15.19
N GLU A 166 -11.51 -17.30 15.07
CA GLU A 166 -10.23 -17.81 15.59
C GLU A 166 -9.02 -17.38 14.76
N GLU A 167 -9.26 -16.99 13.49
CA GLU A 167 -8.23 -16.61 12.51
C GLU A 167 -8.02 -15.10 12.41
N VAL A 168 -8.85 -14.30 13.12
CA VAL A 168 -8.73 -12.84 13.09
C VAL A 168 -7.41 -12.37 13.65
N ILE A 169 -6.67 -11.59 12.89
CA ILE A 169 -5.41 -10.97 13.31
C ILE A 169 -5.72 -9.65 14.04
N TYR A 170 -5.86 -9.72 15.36
CA TYR A 170 -6.19 -8.57 16.20
C TYR A 170 -5.01 -7.63 16.47
N GLY A 171 -3.78 -8.10 16.35
CA GLY A 171 -2.59 -7.32 16.70
C GLY A 171 -2.37 -7.17 18.21
N THR A 172 -3.12 -7.90 19.05
CA THR A 172 -3.06 -7.81 20.53
C THR A 172 -2.02 -8.73 21.17
N GLU A 173 -1.54 -9.73 20.42
CA GLU A 173 -0.58 -10.73 20.91
C GLU A 173 0.88 -10.39 20.55
N ILE A 174 1.11 -9.24 19.95
CA ILE A 174 2.45 -8.79 19.59
C ILE A 174 3.22 -8.44 20.87
N LYS A 175 4.41 -8.99 21.02
CA LYS A 175 5.28 -8.79 22.20
C LYS A 175 6.72 -8.48 21.82
N SER A 176 7.47 -7.90 22.72
CA SER A 176 8.92 -7.69 22.55
C SER A 176 9.62 -9.02 22.27
N GLY A 177 10.51 -9.03 21.29
CA GLY A 177 11.21 -10.21 20.79
C GLY A 177 10.58 -10.85 19.56
N ASP A 178 9.33 -10.50 19.21
CA ASP A 178 8.74 -10.91 17.94
C ASP A 178 9.49 -10.27 16.77
N THR A 179 9.48 -10.94 15.62
CA THR A 179 10.18 -10.50 14.41
C THR A 179 9.18 -9.94 13.41
N VAL A 180 9.58 -8.83 12.77
CA VAL A 180 8.89 -8.31 11.59
C VAL A 180 9.55 -8.91 10.36
N VAL A 181 8.81 -9.73 9.61
CA VAL A 181 9.23 -10.26 8.30
C VAL A 181 8.64 -9.37 7.22
N GLY A 182 9.50 -8.80 6.39
CA GLY A 182 9.11 -7.99 5.22
C GLY A 182 8.98 -8.86 3.98
N LEU A 183 7.97 -8.58 3.18
CA LEU A 183 7.70 -9.19 1.88
C LEU A 183 8.08 -8.19 0.79
N ARG A 184 8.90 -8.63 -0.16
CA ARG A 184 9.49 -7.78 -1.20
C ARG A 184 8.44 -7.06 -2.03
N SER A 185 8.61 -5.74 -2.22
CA SER A 185 7.78 -4.95 -3.13
C SER A 185 8.26 -5.10 -4.59
N SER A 186 7.39 -4.78 -5.53
CA SER A 186 7.73 -4.69 -6.96
C SER A 186 8.34 -3.33 -7.34
N GLY A 187 8.17 -2.32 -6.51
CA GLY A 187 8.59 -0.94 -6.75
C GLY A 187 7.91 0.02 -5.79
N VAL A 188 7.62 1.23 -6.25
CA VAL A 188 6.99 2.28 -5.43
C VAL A 188 5.54 1.97 -5.07
N HIS A 189 4.91 1.01 -5.75
CA HIS A 189 3.50 0.69 -5.63
C HIS A 189 2.61 1.91 -5.97
N SER A 190 1.51 2.09 -5.28
CA SER A 190 0.58 3.21 -5.51
C SER A 190 0.73 4.34 -4.48
N ASN A 191 1.88 4.41 -3.79
CA ASN A 191 2.10 5.40 -2.72
C ASN A 191 3.33 6.27 -2.98
N GLY A 192 3.28 7.53 -2.53
CA GLY A 192 4.36 8.47 -2.79
C GLY A 192 4.38 9.02 -4.22
N ILE A 193 3.43 8.65 -5.07
CA ILE A 193 3.40 8.96 -6.51
C ILE A 193 3.41 10.47 -6.79
N SER A 194 2.76 11.28 -5.98
CA SER A 194 2.82 12.74 -6.13
C SER A 194 4.26 13.28 -5.99
N LEU A 195 5.06 12.67 -5.11
CA LEU A 195 6.47 13.02 -4.93
C LEU A 195 7.32 12.48 -6.09
N VAL A 196 7.09 11.22 -6.50
CA VAL A 196 7.72 10.59 -7.67
C VAL A 196 7.54 11.46 -8.92
N ARG A 197 6.30 11.85 -9.22
CA ARG A 197 5.99 12.69 -10.37
C ARG A 197 6.76 14.02 -10.34
N LYS A 198 6.72 14.70 -9.20
CA LYS A 198 7.32 16.02 -9.03
C LYS A 198 8.85 16.00 -9.13
N VAL A 199 9.48 14.90 -8.77
CA VAL A 199 10.94 14.75 -8.78
C VAL A 199 11.43 14.23 -10.12
N LEU A 200 10.78 13.20 -10.65
CA LEU A 200 11.30 12.49 -11.81
C LEU A 200 10.88 13.13 -13.14
N PHE A 201 9.64 13.58 -13.29
CA PHE A 201 9.11 13.93 -14.61
C PHE A 201 9.03 15.44 -14.87
N LYS A 202 9.53 15.86 -16.03
CA LYS A 202 9.54 17.28 -16.48
C LYS A 202 8.14 17.90 -16.50
N GLU A 203 7.11 17.12 -16.81
CA GLU A 203 5.71 17.54 -16.78
C GLU A 203 5.32 18.20 -15.44
N TRP A 204 5.96 17.82 -14.34
CA TRP A 204 5.70 18.39 -13.01
C TRP A 204 6.92 19.09 -12.40
N GLY A 205 7.90 19.48 -13.24
CA GLY A 205 9.10 20.21 -12.80
C GLY A 205 10.26 19.30 -12.36
N GLY A 206 10.20 18.01 -12.66
CA GLY A 206 11.28 17.06 -12.44
C GLY A 206 12.33 17.07 -13.54
N LYS A 207 13.11 16.01 -13.63
CA LYS A 207 14.31 15.98 -14.49
C LYS A 207 14.13 15.28 -15.84
N TYR A 208 13.38 14.16 -15.88
CA TYR A 208 13.35 13.23 -17.00
C TYR A 208 12.15 13.43 -17.91
N GLU A 209 12.33 13.17 -19.20
CA GLU A 209 11.21 12.83 -20.08
C GLU A 209 10.67 11.44 -19.71
N PRO A 210 9.39 11.11 -20.02
CA PRO A 210 8.79 9.85 -19.60
C PRO A 210 9.57 8.61 -20.03
N PHE A 211 10.10 8.65 -21.25
CA PHE A 211 10.77 7.51 -21.88
C PHE A 211 12.30 7.55 -21.77
N ASP A 212 12.85 8.49 -21.00
CA ASP A 212 14.28 8.45 -20.67
C ASP A 212 14.60 7.19 -19.87
N VAL A 213 15.77 6.59 -20.16
CA VAL A 213 16.33 5.47 -19.40
C VAL A 213 17.48 6.01 -18.56
N PRO A 214 17.31 6.22 -17.25
CA PRO A 214 18.40 6.69 -16.40
C PRO A 214 19.51 5.66 -16.27
N ASP A 215 20.75 6.11 -15.98
CA ASP A 215 21.88 5.24 -15.73
C ASP A 215 21.54 4.20 -14.64
N GLY A 216 21.84 2.93 -14.92
CA GLY A 216 21.56 1.80 -14.03
C GLY A 216 20.14 1.24 -14.12
N PHE A 217 19.36 1.65 -15.12
CA PHE A 217 18.03 1.09 -15.42
C PHE A 217 18.01 0.48 -16.82
N ASP A 218 17.22 -0.58 -17.00
CA ASP A 218 17.09 -1.32 -18.26
C ASP A 218 15.85 -0.89 -19.06
N ARG A 219 14.99 -0.05 -18.48
CA ARG A 219 13.74 0.41 -19.10
C ARG A 219 13.45 1.89 -18.80
N ALA A 220 12.53 2.47 -19.53
CA ALA A 220 12.14 3.86 -19.35
C ALA A 220 11.61 4.14 -17.93
N ILE A 221 11.95 5.32 -17.40
CA ILE A 221 11.63 5.71 -16.02
C ILE A 221 10.14 5.73 -15.72
N VAL A 222 9.30 6.00 -16.71
CA VAL A 222 7.84 5.96 -16.53
C VAL A 222 7.35 4.53 -16.25
N TYR A 223 7.95 3.51 -16.86
CA TYR A 223 7.60 2.11 -16.61
C TYR A 223 8.12 1.62 -15.25
N GLU A 224 9.27 2.13 -14.78
CA GLU A 224 9.72 1.89 -13.41
C GLU A 224 8.72 2.44 -12.38
N ALA A 225 8.23 3.66 -12.61
CA ALA A 225 7.26 4.29 -11.73
C ALA A 225 5.84 3.70 -11.83
N LEU A 226 5.52 3.06 -12.97
CA LEU A 226 4.25 2.36 -13.22
C LEU A 226 4.27 0.89 -12.80
N GLU A 227 5.40 0.35 -12.33
CA GLU A 227 5.43 -1.04 -11.89
C GLU A 227 4.24 -1.33 -10.97
N PRO A 228 3.40 -2.35 -11.30
CA PRO A 228 2.21 -2.63 -10.53
C PRO A 228 2.51 -3.01 -9.09
N THR A 229 1.60 -2.66 -8.21
CA THR A 229 1.62 -3.10 -6.81
C THR A 229 1.53 -4.63 -6.75
N ARG A 230 2.47 -5.26 -6.03
CA ARG A 230 2.49 -6.70 -5.86
C ARG A 230 1.27 -7.17 -5.07
N ILE A 231 0.68 -8.28 -5.49
CA ILE A 231 -0.41 -8.96 -4.79
C ILE A 231 0.18 -10.03 -3.85
N TYR A 232 -0.14 -9.96 -2.56
CA TYR A 232 0.41 -10.83 -1.52
C TYR A 232 -0.56 -11.93 -1.05
N VAL A 233 -1.77 -11.99 -1.61
CA VAL A 233 -2.88 -12.83 -1.13
C VAL A 233 -2.46 -14.29 -0.97
N LYS A 234 -1.96 -14.92 -2.04
CA LYS A 234 -1.59 -16.34 -2.04
C LYS A 234 -0.48 -16.65 -1.04
N SER A 235 0.59 -15.87 -1.06
CA SER A 235 1.75 -16.08 -0.19
C SER A 235 1.39 -15.86 1.27
N PHE A 236 0.68 -14.78 1.59
CA PHE A 236 0.24 -14.46 2.94
C PHE A 236 -0.70 -15.52 3.51
N LEU A 237 -1.79 -15.88 2.79
CA LEU A 237 -2.77 -16.86 3.28
C LEU A 237 -2.15 -18.26 3.45
N SER A 238 -1.19 -18.63 2.58
CA SER A 238 -0.44 -19.88 2.74
C SER A 238 0.40 -19.89 4.01
N THR A 239 0.99 -18.74 4.36
CA THR A 239 1.79 -18.58 5.59
C THR A 239 0.88 -18.59 6.83
N ALA A 240 -0.20 -17.82 6.83
CA ALA A 240 -1.11 -17.71 7.97
C ALA A 240 -1.82 -19.02 8.35
N LYS A 241 -1.91 -19.98 7.42
CA LYS A 241 -2.42 -21.34 7.69
C LYS A 241 -1.47 -22.23 8.48
N ARG A 242 -0.18 -21.91 8.53
CA ARG A 242 0.86 -22.74 9.15
C ARG A 242 1.61 -22.05 10.26
N VAL A 243 1.76 -20.75 10.16
CA VAL A 243 2.46 -19.91 11.11
C VAL A 243 1.48 -18.96 11.78
N LYS A 244 1.59 -18.80 13.09
CA LYS A 244 0.76 -17.83 13.81
C LYS A 244 1.20 -16.40 13.50
N VAL A 245 0.50 -15.74 12.59
CA VAL A 245 0.71 -14.33 12.28
C VAL A 245 0.01 -13.46 13.32
N LYS A 246 0.78 -12.74 14.14
CA LYS A 246 0.26 -11.87 15.22
C LYS A 246 -0.13 -10.48 14.73
N GLY A 247 0.43 -10.05 13.61
CA GLY A 247 0.14 -8.77 12.96
C GLY A 247 0.48 -8.80 11.50
N ALA A 248 -0.30 -8.09 10.69
CA ALA A 248 -0.06 -7.95 9.26
C ALA A 248 -0.30 -6.50 8.80
N ILE A 249 0.52 -6.02 7.90
CA ILE A 249 0.50 -4.63 7.44
C ILE A 249 0.84 -4.52 5.96
N HIS A 250 0.01 -3.83 5.20
CA HIS A 250 0.35 -3.36 3.86
C HIS A 250 1.12 -2.03 4.01
N ILE A 251 2.40 -2.02 3.63
CA ILE A 251 3.31 -0.88 3.80
C ILE A 251 3.05 0.13 2.68
N THR A 252 2.04 0.95 2.89
CA THR A 252 1.53 1.98 1.97
C THR A 252 1.77 3.38 2.54
N GLY A 253 0.88 4.35 2.30
CA GLY A 253 1.01 5.71 2.85
C GLY A 253 1.29 5.73 4.35
N ASP A 254 2.15 6.63 4.80
CA ASP A 254 2.78 6.71 6.12
C ASP A 254 3.77 5.55 6.41
N ALA A 255 3.93 4.60 5.52
CA ALA A 255 4.95 3.55 5.46
C ALA A 255 5.33 2.97 6.84
N TYR A 256 6.58 3.13 7.29
CA TYR A 256 7.04 2.56 8.57
C TYR A 256 6.40 3.22 9.79
N VAL A 257 5.93 4.45 9.69
CA VAL A 257 5.22 5.10 10.81
C VAL A 257 3.89 4.40 11.11
N LYS A 258 3.27 3.75 10.11
CA LYS A 258 2.01 3.01 10.26
C LYS A 258 2.07 1.90 11.33
N PHE A 259 3.24 1.37 11.65
CA PHE A 259 3.41 0.37 12.72
C PHE A 259 2.97 0.90 14.09
N ASP A 260 2.83 2.23 14.26
CA ASP A 260 2.30 2.86 15.46
C ASP A 260 0.89 2.38 15.84
N ARG A 261 0.14 1.89 14.86
CA ARG A 261 -1.21 1.40 15.09
C ARG A 261 -1.21 0.13 15.94
N PHE A 262 -0.25 -0.77 15.75
CA PHE A 262 -0.08 -1.93 16.62
C PHE A 262 0.20 -1.56 18.08
N MET A 263 0.94 -0.45 18.30
CA MET A 263 1.26 0.03 19.64
C MET A 263 0.02 0.44 20.46
N LYS A 264 -1.12 0.65 19.79
CA LYS A 264 -2.41 0.94 20.47
C LYS A 264 -3.12 -0.33 20.90
N TYR A 265 -2.82 -1.46 20.26
CA TYR A 265 -3.44 -2.76 20.52
C TYR A 265 -2.56 -3.62 21.45
N SER A 266 -1.25 -3.53 21.30
CA SER A 266 -0.26 -4.14 22.21
C SER A 266 0.50 -3.04 22.96
N LYS A 267 0.24 -2.91 24.26
CA LYS A 267 0.80 -1.82 25.07
C LYS A 267 2.30 -2.02 25.33
N GLY A 268 3.04 -0.91 25.30
CA GLY A 268 4.46 -0.88 25.69
C GLY A 268 5.42 -1.38 24.60
N ILE A 269 4.93 -1.80 23.43
CA ILE A 269 5.79 -2.22 22.33
C ILE A 269 6.33 -1.04 21.54
N GLY A 270 7.43 -1.27 20.82
CA GLY A 270 8.02 -0.42 19.81
C GLY A 270 8.57 -1.27 18.66
N PHE A 271 9.15 -0.65 17.66
CA PHE A 271 9.68 -1.33 16.49
C PHE A 271 11.08 -0.80 16.16
N GLU A 272 11.98 -1.71 15.84
CA GLU A 272 13.33 -1.40 15.38
C GLU A 272 13.58 -2.08 14.04
N PHE A 273 13.73 -1.28 12.96
CA PHE A 273 13.96 -1.75 11.61
C PHE A 273 15.45 -1.65 11.28
N THR A 274 16.07 -2.77 10.97
CA THR A 274 17.52 -2.88 10.71
C THR A 274 17.87 -3.29 9.30
N ASN A 275 16.89 -3.76 8.52
CA ASN A 275 17.09 -4.25 7.17
C ASN A 275 16.17 -3.52 6.18
N ILE A 276 16.63 -2.36 5.72
CA ILE A 276 15.99 -1.56 4.68
C ILE A 276 16.75 -1.78 3.38
N LYS A 277 16.10 -2.39 2.39
CA LYS A 277 16.69 -2.74 1.08
C LYS A 277 15.91 -2.10 -0.08
N PRO A 278 16.05 -0.79 -0.32
CA PRO A 278 15.32 -0.10 -1.38
C PRO A 278 15.75 -0.61 -2.76
N GLN A 279 14.81 -0.65 -3.71
CA GLN A 279 15.11 -0.79 -5.12
C GLN A 279 15.79 0.48 -5.65
N PRO A 280 16.50 0.42 -6.80
CA PRO A 280 17.26 1.53 -7.36
C PRO A 280 16.45 2.83 -7.57
N ILE A 281 15.15 2.71 -7.84
CA ILE A 281 14.27 3.87 -8.05
C ILE A 281 14.23 4.82 -6.82
N TYR A 282 14.37 4.31 -5.61
CA TYR A 282 14.34 5.15 -4.40
C TYR A 282 15.59 6.02 -4.28
N GLU A 283 16.75 5.47 -4.60
CA GLU A 283 18.00 6.23 -4.67
C GLU A 283 17.93 7.27 -5.79
N LEU A 284 17.41 6.87 -6.96
CA LEU A 284 17.21 7.79 -8.08
C LEU A 284 16.32 8.97 -7.70
N ILE A 285 15.23 8.74 -6.96
CA ILE A 285 14.34 9.81 -6.46
C ILE A 285 15.12 10.80 -5.58
N GLN A 286 15.91 10.32 -4.60
CA GLN A 286 16.69 11.20 -3.72
C GLN A 286 17.77 11.97 -4.48
N GLN A 287 18.53 11.30 -5.33
CA GLN A 287 19.58 11.94 -6.14
C GLN A 287 19.01 12.96 -7.13
N THR A 288 17.88 12.63 -7.75
CA THR A 288 17.22 13.54 -8.70
C THR A 288 16.67 14.77 -7.98
N ALA A 289 16.12 14.61 -6.78
CA ALA A 289 15.67 15.74 -5.97
C ALA A 289 16.83 16.73 -5.73
N LEU A 290 18.03 16.24 -5.40
CA LEU A 290 19.22 17.10 -5.25
C LEU A 290 19.60 17.82 -6.55
N LYS A 291 19.55 17.12 -7.70
CA LYS A 291 19.86 17.69 -9.01
C LYS A 291 18.91 18.80 -9.44
N ILE A 292 17.65 18.78 -8.98
CA ILE A 292 16.66 19.85 -9.22
C ILE A 292 16.60 20.90 -8.08
N GLY A 293 17.63 20.95 -7.21
CA GLY A 293 17.75 21.93 -6.13
C GLY A 293 16.86 21.66 -4.93
N CYS A 294 16.31 20.45 -4.79
CA CYS A 294 15.48 20.01 -3.68
C CYS A 294 16.20 18.92 -2.84
N MET A 295 15.73 18.71 -1.61
CA MET A 295 16.24 17.65 -0.73
C MET A 295 15.07 16.86 -0.12
N ILE A 296 15.15 15.54 -0.22
CA ILE A 296 14.27 14.59 0.48
C ILE A 296 15.13 13.86 1.51
N SER A 297 14.80 14.02 2.80
CA SER A 297 15.56 13.37 3.86
C SER A 297 15.30 11.85 3.91
N ASP A 298 16.24 11.08 4.46
CA ASP A 298 16.08 9.63 4.70
C ASP A 298 14.82 9.35 5.53
N GLU A 299 14.54 10.20 6.51
CA GLU A 299 13.32 10.11 7.33
C GLU A 299 12.04 10.28 6.49
N GLU A 300 12.02 11.25 5.55
CA GLU A 300 10.86 11.45 4.66
C GLU A 300 10.69 10.29 3.69
N MET A 301 11.78 9.67 3.20
CA MET A 301 11.72 8.45 2.38
C MET A 301 11.02 7.33 3.14
N LEU A 302 11.43 7.05 4.38
CA LEU A 302 10.85 6.02 5.25
C LEU A 302 9.42 6.31 5.73
N LYS A 303 9.00 7.57 5.68
CA LYS A 303 7.62 7.98 5.98
C LYS A 303 6.71 7.98 4.76
N THR A 304 7.27 7.97 3.55
CA THR A 304 6.50 8.08 2.31
C THR A 304 6.45 6.78 1.53
N PHE A 305 7.55 6.04 1.47
CA PHE A 305 7.74 4.89 0.61
C PHE A 305 7.92 3.58 1.39
N ASN A 306 7.56 2.47 0.74
CA ASN A 306 7.77 1.13 1.28
C ASN A 306 9.26 0.74 1.36
N MET A 307 10.15 1.45 0.66
CA MET A 307 11.61 1.27 0.66
C MET A 307 12.05 -0.19 0.44
N GLY A 308 11.33 -0.90 -0.42
CA GLY A 308 11.63 -2.27 -0.82
C GLY A 308 10.77 -3.35 -0.15
N TRP A 309 10.01 -3.04 0.88
CA TRP A 309 9.16 -3.98 1.59
C TRP A 309 7.69 -3.55 1.52
N GLY A 310 6.91 -4.18 0.65
CA GLY A 310 5.54 -3.75 0.36
C GLY A 310 4.50 -4.29 1.36
N PHE A 311 4.80 -5.40 2.00
CA PHE A 311 3.96 -6.00 3.04
C PHE A 311 4.82 -6.47 4.21
N GLY A 312 4.25 -6.55 5.40
CA GLY A 312 4.95 -7.02 6.59
C GLY A 312 4.05 -7.92 7.43
N ILE A 313 4.64 -8.96 8.00
CA ILE A 313 4.00 -9.81 9.00
C ILE A 313 4.82 -9.82 10.29
N ILE A 314 4.14 -10.01 11.41
CA ILE A 314 4.78 -10.12 12.73
C ILE A 314 4.53 -11.53 13.25
N VAL A 315 5.61 -12.25 13.51
CA VAL A 315 5.60 -13.64 13.97
C VAL A 315 6.52 -13.84 15.19
N GLU A 316 6.40 -14.95 15.87
CA GLU A 316 7.39 -15.32 16.89
C GLU A 316 8.76 -15.58 16.25
N LYS A 317 9.80 -15.37 17.02
CA LYS A 317 11.18 -15.53 16.53
C LYS A 317 11.44 -16.92 15.96
N ASP A 318 10.88 -17.94 16.58
CA ASP A 318 11.09 -19.34 16.19
C ASP A 318 10.33 -19.73 14.92
N ASP A 319 9.30 -18.95 14.53
CA ASP A 319 8.49 -19.17 13.32
C ASP A 319 9.03 -18.46 12.06
N VAL A 320 10.10 -17.66 12.19
CA VAL A 320 10.60 -16.80 11.10
C VAL A 320 11.04 -17.60 9.88
N ASP A 321 11.85 -18.65 10.09
CA ASP A 321 12.40 -19.45 8.99
C ASP A 321 11.28 -20.21 8.25
N GLU A 322 10.30 -20.73 8.97
CA GLU A 322 9.14 -21.38 8.36
C GLU A 322 8.29 -20.38 7.56
N ALA A 323 8.04 -19.20 8.12
CA ALA A 323 7.30 -18.14 7.45
C ALA A 323 7.98 -17.72 6.13
N ILE A 324 9.28 -17.46 6.15
CA ILE A 324 10.06 -17.09 4.96
C ILE A 324 10.02 -18.21 3.92
N ASN A 325 10.26 -19.44 4.30
CA ASN A 325 10.24 -20.60 3.39
C ASN A 325 8.88 -20.74 2.68
N ILE A 326 7.76 -20.51 3.40
CA ILE A 326 6.42 -20.55 2.79
C ILE A 326 6.21 -19.39 1.83
N LEU A 327 6.61 -18.18 2.20
CA LEU A 327 6.50 -16.98 1.37
C LEU A 327 7.28 -17.14 0.05
N GLU A 328 8.53 -17.61 0.13
CA GLU A 328 9.40 -17.82 -1.04
C GLU A 328 8.89 -18.94 -1.95
N LYS A 329 8.38 -20.04 -1.40
CA LYS A 329 7.72 -21.12 -2.18
C LYS A 329 6.48 -20.61 -2.93
N ASN A 330 5.86 -19.52 -2.47
CA ASN A 330 4.75 -18.86 -3.16
C ASN A 330 5.21 -17.65 -4.01
N GLY A 331 6.50 -17.53 -4.31
CA GLY A 331 7.05 -16.57 -5.26
C GLY A 331 7.27 -15.16 -4.70
N VAL A 332 7.30 -15.00 -3.38
CA VAL A 332 7.55 -13.71 -2.73
C VAL A 332 8.81 -13.79 -1.88
N GLU A 333 9.86 -13.11 -2.30
CA GLU A 333 11.08 -12.92 -1.49
C GLU A 333 10.73 -12.25 -0.16
N ALA A 334 11.24 -12.80 0.94
CA ALA A 334 10.96 -12.31 2.27
C ALA A 334 12.20 -12.38 3.18
N GLU A 335 12.34 -11.41 4.07
CA GLU A 335 13.45 -11.35 5.03
C GLU A 335 12.99 -10.80 6.38
N PRO A 336 13.72 -11.09 7.47
CA PRO A 336 13.57 -10.35 8.70
C PRO A 336 14.00 -8.89 8.47
N ILE A 337 13.09 -7.95 8.70
CA ILE A 337 13.36 -6.52 8.48
C ILE A 337 13.45 -5.71 9.78
N GLY A 338 13.02 -6.29 10.88
CA GLY A 338 13.05 -5.61 12.17
C GLY A 338 12.55 -6.50 13.30
N THR A 339 12.61 -5.94 14.49
CA THR A 339 12.22 -6.61 15.74
C THR A 339 11.25 -5.75 16.52
N VAL A 340 10.32 -6.39 17.20
CA VAL A 340 9.44 -5.75 18.18
C VAL A 340 10.23 -5.55 19.48
N THR A 341 10.23 -4.33 20.01
CA THR A 341 10.93 -3.94 21.22
C THR A 341 9.95 -3.49 22.32
N ASN A 342 10.45 -3.16 23.48
CA ASN A 342 9.69 -2.53 24.57
C ASN A 342 9.95 -1.02 24.69
N SER A 343 10.48 -0.39 23.63
CA SER A 343 10.94 1.01 23.66
C SER A 343 9.81 2.04 23.57
N GLY A 344 8.61 1.66 23.16
CA GLY A 344 7.52 2.60 22.86
C GLY A 344 7.82 3.52 21.67
N LYS A 345 8.81 3.20 20.84
CA LYS A 345 9.29 4.02 19.73
C LYS A 345 9.32 3.22 18.44
N ILE A 346 9.31 3.95 17.30
CA ILE A 346 9.60 3.39 15.98
C ILE A 346 10.94 3.95 15.53
N VAL A 347 11.91 3.08 15.35
CA VAL A 347 13.27 3.42 14.95
C VAL A 347 13.64 2.64 13.70
N ALA A 348 14.37 3.28 12.78
CA ALA A 348 14.94 2.62 11.62
C ALA A 348 16.43 2.96 11.49
N TYR A 349 17.22 1.97 11.06
CA TYR A 349 18.62 2.16 10.69
C TYR A 349 18.72 2.19 9.18
N TYR A 350 19.08 3.34 8.63
CA TYR A 350 19.22 3.53 7.20
C TYR A 350 20.35 4.51 6.88
N ASN A 351 21.12 4.24 5.83
CA ASN A 351 22.28 5.05 5.44
C ASN A 351 23.24 5.33 6.60
N LYS A 352 23.53 4.31 7.43
CA LYS A 352 24.40 4.40 8.63
C LYS A 352 23.89 5.37 9.70
N LYS A 353 22.62 5.75 9.66
CA LYS A 353 21.98 6.64 10.63
C LYS A 353 20.90 5.89 11.41
N LYS A 354 20.76 6.25 12.67
CA LYS A 354 19.62 5.87 13.50
C LYS A 354 18.55 6.96 13.41
N LEU A 355 17.40 6.63 12.86
CA LEU A 355 16.30 7.56 12.61
C LEU A 355 15.11 7.20 13.53
N GLN A 356 14.69 8.11 14.37
CA GLN A 356 13.46 7.93 15.14
C GLN A 356 12.30 8.47 14.31
N LEU A 357 11.41 7.57 13.88
CA LEU A 357 10.26 7.90 13.03
C LEU A 357 9.04 8.32 13.86
N ARG A 358 9.01 7.81 15.10
CA ARG A 358 7.99 8.14 16.11
C ARG A 358 8.55 7.97 17.52
#